data_4922e8141e25c8f37e064df17bd738c8
#
_entry.id   4922e8141e25c8f37e064df17bd738c8
#
_cell.length_a   1.000
_cell.length_b   1.000
_cell.length_c   1.000
_cell.angle_alpha   90.00
_cell.angle_beta   90.00
_cell.angle_gamma   90.00
#
_symmetry.space_group_name_H-M   'P 1'
#
loop_
_entity.id
_entity.type
_entity.pdbx_description
1 polymer ?
#
loop_
_entity_poly.entity_id
_entity_poly.type
_entity_poly.pdbx_seq_one_letter_code
_entity_poly.pdbx_strand_id
1 'polypeptide(L)'
;MQIAICDDEKSIGLILEEKIKKLLPDAVIEKYLSGDELIASGCEPDILFLDIQMPGMDGMETARILRQKNEKMVLIFVTAVEEYVFQAFDVAAFHY
;
A
#
# COMPACT_ATOMS: atom_id res chain seq x y z
N MET A 1 -8.91 9.57 -9.22
CA MET A 1 -7.68 8.95 -8.68
C MET A 1 -8.04 7.70 -7.89
N GLN A 2 -7.38 6.62 -8.15
CA GLN A 2 -7.57 5.37 -7.43
C GLN A 2 -6.48 5.18 -6.39
N ILE A 3 -6.90 4.91 -5.16
CA ILE A 3 -6.01 4.72 -4.02
C ILE A 3 -6.32 3.37 -3.39
N ALA A 4 -5.29 2.58 -3.14
CA ALA A 4 -5.42 1.33 -2.42
C ALA A 4 -4.74 1.43 -1.07
N ILE A 5 -5.32 0.79 -0.08
CA ILE A 5 -4.76 0.67 1.27
C ILE A 5 -4.68 -0.81 1.58
N CYS A 6 -3.49 -1.29 1.90
CA CYS A 6 -3.28 -2.70 2.24
C CYS A 6 -2.66 -2.79 3.64
N ASP A 7 -3.45 -3.27 4.59
CA ASP A 7 -3.04 -3.40 5.98
C ASP A 7 -3.90 -4.49 6.62
N ASP A 8 -3.29 -5.42 7.34
CA ASP A 8 -4.01 -6.50 8.00
C ASP A 8 -4.82 -6.02 9.21
N GLU A 9 -4.54 -4.83 9.72
CA GLU A 9 -5.34 -4.19 10.76
C GLU A 9 -6.41 -3.31 10.14
N LYS A 10 -7.65 -3.76 10.22
CA LYS A 10 -8.80 -3.09 9.61
C LYS A 10 -8.97 -1.65 10.10
N SER A 11 -8.66 -1.41 11.38
CA SER A 11 -8.76 -0.07 11.98
C SER A 11 -7.81 0.93 11.33
N ILE A 12 -6.61 0.50 10.96
CA ILE A 12 -5.63 1.37 10.29
C ILE A 12 -6.15 1.79 8.93
N GLY A 13 -6.70 0.84 8.17
CA GLY A 13 -7.29 1.13 6.86
C GLY A 13 -8.41 2.16 6.95
N LEU A 14 -9.27 2.06 7.96
CA LEU A 14 -10.36 3.00 8.16
C LEU A 14 -9.86 4.39 8.52
N ILE A 15 -8.84 4.50 9.36
CA ILE A 15 -8.25 5.78 9.75
C ILE A 15 -7.61 6.45 8.54
N LEU A 16 -6.86 5.70 7.73
CA LEU A 16 -6.23 6.23 6.53
C LEU A 16 -7.27 6.69 5.52
N GLU A 17 -8.31 5.90 5.30
CA GLU A 17 -9.39 6.25 4.39
C GLU A 17 -10.03 7.58 4.80
N GLU A 18 -10.34 7.76 6.08
CA GLU A 18 -10.93 8.99 6.58
C GLU A 18 -10.05 10.20 6.30
N LYS A 19 -8.75 10.09 6.58
CA LYS A 19 -7.80 11.17 6.35
C LYS A 19 -7.64 11.51 4.87
N ILE A 20 -7.55 10.48 4.03
CA ILE A 20 -7.41 10.66 2.58
C ILE A 20 -8.65 11.32 2.00
N LYS A 21 -9.83 10.92 2.43
CA LYS A 21 -11.10 11.50 1.96
C LYS A 21 -11.22 12.97 2.30
N LYS A 22 -10.64 13.43 3.40
CA LYS A 22 -10.63 14.86 3.74
C LYS A 22 -9.77 15.67 2.79
N LEU A 23 -8.67 15.08 2.31
CA LEU A 23 -7.73 15.75 1.40
C LEU A 23 -8.13 15.60 -0.06
N LEU A 24 -8.70 14.44 -0.42
CA LEU A 24 -9.05 14.07 -1.78
C LEU A 24 -10.46 13.48 -1.80
N PRO A 25 -11.50 14.32 -1.71
CA PRO A 25 -12.88 13.83 -1.59
C PRO A 25 -13.35 12.97 -2.75
N ASP A 26 -12.79 13.17 -3.95
CA ASP A 26 -13.18 12.45 -5.14
C ASP A 26 -12.39 11.17 -5.38
N ALA A 27 -11.43 10.86 -4.51
CA ALA A 27 -10.63 9.65 -4.65
C ALA A 27 -11.47 8.40 -4.42
N VAL A 28 -11.24 7.38 -5.26
CA VAL A 28 -11.83 6.05 -5.07
C VAL A 28 -10.85 5.26 -4.24
N ILE A 29 -11.27 4.83 -3.04
CA ILE A 29 -10.41 4.15 -2.10
C ILE A 29 -10.87 2.72 -1.92
N GLU A 30 -9.96 1.76 -2.11
CA GLU A 30 -10.21 0.36 -1.85
C GLU A 30 -9.24 -0.15 -0.80
N LYS A 31 -9.74 -1.00 0.09
CA LYS A 31 -8.97 -1.53 1.21
C LYS A 31 -8.81 -3.03 1.09
N TYR A 32 -7.62 -3.51 1.38
CA TYR A 32 -7.27 -4.93 1.33
C TYR A 32 -6.60 -5.31 2.65
N LEU A 33 -6.83 -6.54 3.09
CA LEU A 33 -6.31 -7.03 4.37
C LEU A 33 -5.06 -7.88 4.22
N SER A 34 -4.65 -8.17 2.99
CA SER A 34 -3.44 -8.96 2.73
C SER A 34 -2.85 -8.61 1.37
N GLY A 35 -1.56 -8.90 1.20
CA GLY A 35 -0.90 -8.75 -0.10
C GLY A 35 -1.50 -9.66 -1.16
N ASP A 36 -1.83 -10.89 -0.79
CA ASP A 36 -2.47 -11.84 -1.71
C ASP A 36 -3.80 -11.32 -2.23
N GLU A 37 -4.62 -10.76 -1.35
CA GLU A 37 -5.91 -10.19 -1.71
C GLU A 37 -5.74 -9.01 -2.68
N LEU A 38 -4.79 -8.14 -2.40
CA LEU A 38 -4.49 -6.98 -3.24
C LEU A 38 -4.06 -7.41 -4.65
N ILE A 39 -3.14 -8.36 -4.74
CA ILE A 39 -2.64 -8.87 -6.01
C ILE A 39 -3.74 -9.58 -6.80
N ALA A 40 -4.52 -10.41 -6.13
CA ALA A 40 -5.62 -11.15 -6.75
C ALA A 40 -6.72 -10.24 -7.30
N SER A 41 -6.88 -9.05 -6.73
CA SER A 41 -7.89 -8.09 -7.17
C SER A 41 -7.61 -7.51 -8.56
N GLY A 42 -6.35 -7.55 -9.01
CA GLY A 42 -5.96 -6.91 -10.26
C GLY A 42 -5.97 -5.39 -10.19
N CYS A 43 -6.06 -4.81 -9.00
CA CYS A 43 -6.10 -3.37 -8.81
C CYS A 43 -4.82 -2.70 -9.31
N GLU A 44 -4.98 -1.59 -10.02
CA GLU A 44 -3.86 -0.76 -10.48
C GLU A 44 -4.01 0.64 -9.91
N PRO A 45 -3.68 0.84 -8.63
CA PRO A 45 -3.89 2.14 -8.00
C PRO A 45 -2.88 3.15 -8.47
N ASP A 46 -3.25 4.42 -8.39
CA ASP A 46 -2.33 5.53 -8.59
C ASP A 46 -1.41 5.69 -7.38
N ILE A 47 -1.97 5.47 -6.19
CA ILE A 47 -1.24 5.52 -4.92
C ILE A 47 -1.57 4.27 -4.11
N LEU A 48 -0.55 3.63 -3.57
CA LEU A 48 -0.71 2.48 -2.69
C LEU A 48 -0.10 2.78 -1.32
N PHE A 49 -0.93 2.72 -0.28
CA PHE A 49 -0.49 2.72 1.11
C PHE A 49 -0.37 1.27 1.56
N LEU A 50 0.82 0.86 1.97
CA LEU A 50 1.13 -0.54 2.18
C LEU A 50 1.84 -0.76 3.51
N ASP A 51 1.27 -1.62 4.35
CA ASP A 51 1.94 -2.08 5.56
C ASP A 51 2.98 -3.14 5.18
N ILE A 52 4.13 -3.12 5.83
CA ILE A 52 5.20 -4.09 5.59
C ILE A 52 4.94 -5.39 6.34
N GLN A 53 4.59 -5.31 7.63
CA GLN A 53 4.39 -6.49 8.45
C GLN A 53 2.96 -7.01 8.36
N MET A 54 2.77 -8.03 7.54
CA MET A 54 1.49 -8.71 7.37
C MET A 54 1.69 -10.21 7.41
N PRO A 55 0.70 -10.99 7.92
CA PRO A 55 0.77 -12.44 7.85
C PRO A 55 0.82 -12.95 6.40
N GLY A 56 1.56 -14.02 6.18
CA GLY A 56 1.74 -14.56 4.83
C GLY A 56 2.70 -13.71 4.02
N MET A 57 2.28 -13.26 2.84
CA MET A 57 3.09 -12.38 2.00
C MET A 57 3.22 -11.02 2.66
N ASP A 58 4.44 -10.59 2.99
CA ASP A 58 4.66 -9.29 3.60
C ASP A 58 4.58 -8.16 2.57
N GLY A 59 4.60 -6.92 3.08
CA GLY A 59 4.46 -5.75 2.23
C GLY A 59 5.61 -5.57 1.24
N MET A 60 6.81 -5.93 1.61
CA MET A 60 7.96 -5.81 0.69
C MET A 60 7.81 -6.71 -0.51
N GLU A 61 7.42 -7.96 -0.29
CA GLU A 61 7.19 -8.91 -1.37
C GLU A 61 6.02 -8.46 -2.25
N THR A 62 4.92 -8.02 -1.63
CA THR A 62 3.77 -7.47 -2.33
C THR A 62 4.19 -6.30 -3.23
N ALA A 63 4.99 -5.38 -2.67
CA ALA A 63 5.45 -4.21 -3.40
C ALA A 63 6.29 -4.58 -4.62
N ARG A 64 7.19 -5.55 -4.47
CA ARG A 64 8.02 -6.00 -5.59
C ARG A 64 7.19 -6.55 -6.74
N ILE A 65 6.19 -7.37 -6.41
CA ILE A 65 5.30 -7.96 -7.42
C ILE A 65 4.51 -6.88 -8.14
N LEU A 66 3.93 -5.94 -7.40
CA LEU A 66 3.13 -4.87 -7.99
C LEU A 66 3.99 -3.90 -8.80
N ARG A 67 5.21 -3.61 -8.35
CA ARG A 67 6.11 -2.70 -9.06
C ARG A 67 6.53 -3.24 -10.43
N GLN A 68 6.63 -4.53 -10.57
CA GLN A 68 6.91 -5.15 -11.87
C GLN A 68 5.82 -4.89 -12.89
N LYS A 69 4.58 -4.73 -12.43
CA LYS A 69 3.41 -4.50 -13.28
C LYS A 69 3.08 -3.03 -13.47
N ASN A 70 3.45 -2.19 -12.52
CA ASN A 70 3.07 -0.78 -12.51
C ASN A 70 4.23 0.07 -11.97
N GLU A 71 5.05 0.59 -12.87
CA GLU A 71 6.21 1.40 -12.53
C GLU A 71 5.85 2.81 -12.06
N LYS A 72 4.66 3.29 -12.43
CA LYS A 72 4.25 4.67 -12.16
C LYS A 72 3.50 4.83 -10.84
N MET A 73 3.11 3.75 -10.22
CA MET A 73 2.39 3.79 -8.96
C MET A 73 3.22 4.48 -7.88
N VAL A 74 2.61 5.41 -7.15
CA VAL A 74 3.22 6.01 -5.97
C VAL A 74 3.05 5.04 -4.81
N LEU A 75 4.15 4.59 -4.24
CA LEU A 75 4.16 3.61 -3.16
C LEU A 75 4.56 4.28 -1.85
N ILE A 76 3.70 4.18 -0.86
CA ILE A 76 3.91 4.75 0.48
C ILE A 76 3.80 3.63 1.50
N PHE A 77 4.89 3.36 2.22
CA PHE A 77 4.87 2.38 3.30
C PHE A 77 4.33 3.02 4.58
N VAL A 78 3.43 2.30 5.23
CA VAL A 78 2.79 2.74 6.49
C VAL A 78 3.22 1.77 7.58
N THR A 79 4.42 2.00 8.12
CA THR A 79 5.00 1.13 9.13
C THR A 79 5.97 1.93 10.01
N ALA A 80 6.15 1.46 11.25
CA ALA A 80 7.12 2.02 12.17
C ALA A 80 8.44 1.23 12.18
N VAL A 81 8.59 0.23 11.32
CA VAL A 81 9.76 -0.67 11.33
C VAL A 81 10.88 -0.06 10.49
N GLU A 82 11.83 0.58 11.16
CA GLU A 82 12.94 1.29 10.51
C GLU A 82 13.88 0.39 9.72
N GLU A 83 14.02 -0.86 10.13
CA GLU A 83 14.92 -1.83 9.46
C GLU A 83 14.58 -2.09 8.00
N TYR A 84 13.37 -1.71 7.57
CA TYR A 84 12.94 -1.87 6.18
C TYR A 84 13.25 -0.67 5.29
N VAL A 85 13.87 0.38 5.80
CA VAL A 85 14.14 1.60 5.03
C VAL A 85 14.93 1.31 3.75
N PHE A 86 16.00 0.52 3.85
CA PHE A 86 16.82 0.21 2.67
C PHE A 86 16.06 -0.63 1.65
N GLN A 87 15.20 -1.54 2.10
CA GLN A 87 14.38 -2.34 1.20
C GLN A 87 13.33 -1.50 0.50
N ALA A 88 12.85 -0.44 1.14
CA ALA A 88 11.92 0.49 0.52
C ALA A 88 12.54 1.19 -0.70
N PHE A 89 13.81 1.52 -0.65
CA PHE A 89 14.50 2.10 -1.81
C PHE A 89 14.55 1.13 -2.98
N ASP A 90 14.69 -0.17 -2.72
CA ASP A 90 14.75 -1.18 -3.78
C ASP A 90 13.45 -1.28 -4.57
N VAL A 91 12.31 -0.95 -3.97
CA VAL A 91 11.01 -0.96 -4.64
C VAL A 91 10.57 0.44 -5.08
N ALA A 92 11.47 1.40 -5.05
CA ALA A 92 11.22 2.78 -5.47
C ALA A 92 10.04 3.42 -4.73
N ALA A 93 10.02 3.29 -3.41
CA ALA A 93 9.04 3.97 -2.58
C ALA A 93 9.42 5.46 -2.46
N PHE A 94 8.45 6.35 -2.61
CA PHE A 94 8.70 7.78 -2.46
C PHE A 94 8.64 8.22 -1.00
N HIS A 95 7.86 7.53 -0.17
CA HIS A 95 7.68 7.84 1.25
C HIS A 95 7.70 6.57 2.08
N TYR A 96 8.16 6.73 3.30
CA TYR A 96 8.26 5.62 4.25
C TYR A 96 7.50 5.91 5.54
#